data_97485e8e5709c524506a3c968fd25be3
#
_entry.id   97485e8e5709c524506a3c968fd25be3
#
_cell.length_a   1.000
_cell.length_b   1.000
_cell.length_c   1.000
_cell.angle_alpha   90.00
_cell.angle_beta   90.00
_cell.angle_gamma   90.00
#
_symmetry.space_group_name_H-M   'P 1'
#
loop_
_entity.id
_entity.type
_entity.pdbx_description
1 polymer ?
#
loop_
_entity_poly.entity_id
_entity_poly.type
_entity_poly.pdbx_seq_one_letter_code
_entity_poly.pdbx_strand_id
1 'polypeptide(L)'
;RQRQLRNFAKALKKYSGSEKEYKFADWFEAFDVLEEYLESLPHERKKIVFIDEMPWIDTMKSDFVDALENFWNSWAARRDDILFIASGSATSWMVDKLIENQGGLHARITSSIYLRPFNLYETELYLLSKSCKWDRYQMLQCYMILGGIPFYLSLLDVRSSLVQNIDRLLYSL
;
A
#
# COMPACT_ATOMS: atom_id res chain seq x y z
N ARG A 1 -14.61 -2.85 11.23
CA ARG A 1 -15.08 -1.48 10.96
C ARG A 1 -14.56 -0.47 11.99
N GLN A 2 -14.95 -0.55 13.26
CA GLN A 2 -14.59 0.43 14.31
C GLN A 2 -13.08 0.65 14.47
N ARG A 3 -12.29 -0.42 14.35
CA ARG A 3 -10.82 -0.34 14.44
C ARG A 3 -10.22 0.42 13.25
N GLN A 4 -10.72 0.19 12.05
CA GLN A 4 -10.25 0.87 10.84
C GLN A 4 -10.60 2.36 10.86
N LEU A 5 -11.84 2.72 11.23
CA LEU A 5 -12.25 4.13 11.40
C LEU A 5 -11.39 4.85 12.44
N ARG A 6 -11.06 4.18 13.56
CA ARG A 6 -10.15 4.75 14.57
C ARG A 6 -8.72 4.97 14.01
N ASN A 7 -8.22 4.04 13.21
CA ASN A 7 -6.91 4.18 12.58
C ASN A 7 -6.91 5.33 11.57
N PHE A 8 -7.97 5.45 10.77
CA PHE A 8 -8.15 6.58 9.85
C PHE A 8 -8.21 7.92 10.58
N ALA A 9 -8.96 8.01 11.67
CA ALA A 9 -9.03 9.19 12.53
C ALA A 9 -7.66 9.62 13.08
N LYS A 10 -6.84 8.64 13.52
CA LYS A 10 -5.47 8.89 13.97
C LYS A 10 -4.57 9.40 12.84
N ALA A 11 -4.69 8.81 11.66
CA ALA A 11 -3.93 9.25 10.49
C ALA A 11 -4.31 10.68 10.11
N LEU A 12 -5.59 10.98 10.03
CA LEU A 12 -6.09 12.32 9.71
C LEU A 12 -5.61 13.36 10.72
N LYS A 13 -5.70 13.07 12.02
CA LYS A 13 -5.15 13.93 13.09
C LYS A 13 -3.66 14.19 12.89
N LYS A 14 -2.89 13.14 12.62
CA LYS A 14 -1.44 13.25 12.41
C LYS A 14 -1.08 14.14 11.23
N TYR A 15 -1.75 13.96 10.09
CA TYR A 15 -1.41 14.68 8.86
C TYR A 15 -2.02 16.09 8.80
N SER A 16 -3.17 16.31 9.44
CA SER A 16 -3.75 17.66 9.55
C SER A 16 -3.01 18.54 10.57
N GLY A 17 -2.23 17.95 11.46
CA GLY A 17 -1.62 18.70 12.58
C GLY A 17 -2.66 19.22 13.59
N SER A 18 -3.91 18.79 13.48
CA SER A 18 -5.00 19.24 14.33
C SER A 18 -4.94 18.60 15.72
N GLU A 19 -5.24 19.38 16.75
CA GLU A 19 -5.42 18.83 18.11
C GLU A 19 -6.81 18.20 18.29
N LYS A 20 -7.74 18.40 17.32
CA LYS A 20 -9.09 17.84 17.35
C LYS A 20 -9.06 16.32 17.38
N GLU A 21 -9.84 15.73 18.24
CA GLU A 21 -10.10 14.30 18.24
C GLU A 21 -11.20 13.97 17.25
N TYR A 22 -10.87 13.14 16.26
CA TYR A 22 -11.84 12.67 15.28
C TYR A 22 -12.46 11.36 15.75
N LYS A 23 -13.80 11.28 15.65
CA LYS A 23 -14.58 10.05 15.85
C LYS A 23 -15.61 9.97 14.74
N PHE A 24 -15.62 8.87 14.02
CA PHE A 24 -16.51 8.67 12.87
C PHE A 24 -17.51 7.56 13.16
N ALA A 25 -18.77 7.78 12.82
CA ALA A 25 -19.83 6.78 12.89
C ALA A 25 -19.67 5.75 11.76
N ASP A 26 -19.29 6.22 10.59
CA ASP A 26 -19.12 5.41 9.38
C ASP A 26 -18.04 5.99 8.44
N TRP A 27 -17.89 5.38 7.26
CA TRP A 27 -16.91 5.81 6.27
C TRP A 27 -17.36 7.04 5.49
N PHE A 28 -18.65 7.31 5.37
CA PHE A 28 -19.13 8.53 4.74
C PHE A 28 -18.68 9.76 5.54
N GLU A 29 -18.94 9.76 6.84
CA GLU A 29 -18.48 10.84 7.72
C GLU A 29 -16.94 10.98 7.70
N ALA A 30 -16.21 9.85 7.65
CA ALA A 30 -14.76 9.87 7.58
C ALA A 30 -14.23 10.52 6.30
N PHE A 31 -14.86 10.25 5.16
CA PHE A 31 -14.49 10.87 3.88
C PHE A 31 -14.95 12.32 3.77
N ASP A 32 -16.10 12.69 4.34
CA ASP A 32 -16.54 14.09 4.38
C ASP A 32 -15.51 14.97 5.12
N VAL A 33 -15.01 14.50 6.27
CA VAL A 33 -13.98 15.23 7.02
C VAL A 33 -12.63 15.22 6.30
N LEU A 34 -12.30 14.17 5.55
CA LEU A 34 -11.13 14.16 4.67
C LEU A 34 -11.25 15.22 3.58
N GLU A 35 -12.41 15.34 2.95
CA GLU A 35 -12.72 16.36 1.94
C GLU A 35 -12.52 17.75 2.50
N GLU A 36 -13.16 18.08 3.64
CA GLU A 36 -13.00 19.37 4.32
C GLU A 36 -11.53 19.69 4.60
N TYR A 37 -10.76 18.71 5.07
CA TYR A 37 -9.33 18.89 5.31
C TYR A 37 -8.57 19.19 4.01
N LEU A 38 -8.81 18.43 2.95
CA LEU A 38 -8.12 18.61 1.67
C LEU A 38 -8.51 19.95 1.01
N GLU A 39 -9.72 20.42 1.19
CA GLU A 39 -10.16 21.74 0.74
C GLU A 39 -9.50 22.89 1.50
N SER A 40 -9.20 22.70 2.77
CA SER A 40 -8.48 23.70 3.58
C SER A 40 -7.04 23.92 3.16
N LEU A 41 -6.48 23.01 2.34
CA LEU A 41 -5.10 23.09 1.85
C LEU A 41 -5.00 23.94 0.58
N PRO A 42 -3.86 24.65 0.35
CA PRO A 42 -3.66 25.44 -0.86
C PRO A 42 -3.87 24.62 -2.16
N HIS A 43 -4.64 25.16 -3.09
CA HIS A 43 -4.98 24.47 -4.35
C HIS A 43 -3.76 24.24 -5.26
N GLU A 44 -2.77 25.11 -5.21
CA GLU A 44 -1.56 25.06 -6.04
C GLU A 44 -0.67 23.84 -5.73
N ARG A 45 -0.92 23.17 -4.61
CA ARG A 45 -0.15 21.99 -4.20
C ARG A 45 -0.91 20.71 -4.51
N LYS A 46 -0.24 19.76 -5.16
CA LYS A 46 -0.78 18.40 -5.31
C LYS A 46 -0.94 17.75 -3.94
N LYS A 47 -2.10 17.18 -3.72
CA LYS A 47 -2.46 16.45 -2.49
C LYS A 47 -2.47 14.97 -2.79
N ILE A 48 -1.76 14.20 -1.99
CA ILE A 48 -1.68 12.74 -2.16
C ILE A 48 -2.47 12.09 -1.03
N VAL A 49 -3.48 11.33 -1.41
CA VAL A 49 -4.23 10.44 -0.51
C VAL A 49 -3.77 9.02 -0.81
N PHE A 50 -3.04 8.40 0.12
CA PHE A 50 -2.57 7.03 -0.01
C PHE A 50 -3.29 6.14 1.00
N ILE A 51 -4.02 5.17 0.51
CA ILE A 51 -4.67 4.14 1.33
C ILE A 51 -4.00 2.80 1.05
N ASP A 52 -3.28 2.32 2.05
CA ASP A 52 -2.57 1.07 2.00
C ASP A 52 -3.46 -0.10 2.46
N GLU A 53 -3.31 -1.24 1.82
CA GLU A 53 -4.01 -2.49 2.14
C GLU A 53 -5.55 -2.32 2.20
N MET A 54 -6.13 -1.69 1.17
CA MET A 54 -7.58 -1.47 1.08
C MET A 54 -8.44 -2.72 1.32
N PRO A 55 -8.06 -3.93 0.87
CA PRO A 55 -8.82 -5.15 1.16
C PRO A 55 -9.05 -5.42 2.65
N TRP A 56 -8.14 -4.98 3.51
CA TRP A 56 -8.29 -5.11 4.97
C TRP A 56 -9.21 -4.05 5.59
N ILE A 57 -9.47 -2.98 4.86
CA ILE A 57 -10.36 -1.91 5.29
C ILE A 57 -11.81 -2.26 4.93
N ASP A 58 -12.01 -2.84 3.75
CA ASP A 58 -13.31 -3.28 3.27
C ASP A 58 -13.76 -4.57 3.96
N THR A 59 -14.29 -4.42 5.14
CA THR A 59 -14.89 -5.53 5.89
C THR A 59 -16.38 -5.67 5.56
N MET A 60 -16.95 -6.87 5.74
CA MET A 60 -18.39 -7.08 5.54
C MET A 60 -19.22 -6.00 6.25
N LYS A 61 -20.15 -5.37 5.52
CA LYS A 61 -21.02 -4.28 5.99
C LYS A 61 -20.24 -3.04 6.48
N SER A 62 -19.10 -2.75 5.88
CA SER A 62 -18.32 -1.57 6.22
C SER A 62 -18.77 -0.31 5.50
N ASP A 63 -19.44 -0.45 4.37
CA ASP A 63 -19.83 0.61 3.43
C ASP A 63 -18.59 1.43 2.93
N PHE A 64 -17.40 0.84 3.03
CA PHE A 64 -16.16 1.53 2.70
C PHE A 64 -16.05 1.85 1.21
N VAL A 65 -16.36 0.88 0.35
CA VAL A 65 -16.30 1.08 -1.11
C VAL A 65 -17.35 2.10 -1.53
N ASP A 66 -18.57 2.00 -1.01
CA ASP A 66 -19.66 2.93 -1.34
C ASP A 66 -19.32 4.37 -0.92
N ALA A 67 -18.72 4.53 0.26
CA ALA A 67 -18.28 5.84 0.75
C ALA A 67 -17.11 6.39 -0.09
N LEU A 68 -16.16 5.54 -0.51
CA LEU A 68 -15.08 5.92 -1.42
C LEU A 68 -15.62 6.33 -2.79
N GLU A 69 -16.58 5.59 -3.33
CA GLU A 69 -17.26 5.93 -4.58
C GLU A 69 -17.93 7.30 -4.49
N ASN A 70 -18.64 7.55 -3.40
CA ASN A 70 -19.25 8.83 -3.15
C ASN A 70 -18.21 9.96 -3.11
N PHE A 71 -17.19 9.84 -2.27
CA PHE A 71 -16.10 10.82 -2.17
C PHE A 71 -15.47 11.12 -3.52
N TRP A 72 -15.16 10.06 -4.29
CA TRP A 72 -14.53 10.23 -5.60
C TRP A 72 -15.45 10.91 -6.60
N ASN A 73 -16.67 10.43 -6.76
CA ASN A 73 -17.56 10.89 -7.83
C ASN A 73 -18.21 12.25 -7.51
N SER A 74 -18.49 12.55 -6.24
CA SER A 74 -19.10 13.82 -5.85
C SER A 74 -18.11 14.97 -5.88
N TRP A 75 -16.85 14.71 -5.52
CA TRP A 75 -15.87 15.76 -5.26
C TRP A 75 -14.50 15.54 -5.95
N ALA A 76 -13.78 14.46 -5.61
CA ALA A 76 -12.37 14.30 -5.99
C ALA A 76 -12.15 14.22 -7.51
N ALA A 77 -13.07 13.60 -8.26
CA ALA A 77 -12.98 13.45 -9.72
C ALA A 77 -12.99 14.77 -10.50
N ARG A 78 -13.44 15.85 -9.87
CA ARG A 78 -13.48 17.20 -10.49
C ARG A 78 -12.23 18.01 -10.21
N ARG A 79 -11.31 17.48 -9.43
CA ARG A 79 -10.12 18.17 -8.97
C ARG A 79 -8.89 17.66 -9.71
N ASP A 80 -8.06 18.57 -10.16
CA ASP A 80 -6.78 18.28 -10.83
C ASP A 80 -5.59 18.24 -9.86
N ASP A 81 -5.81 18.63 -8.60
CA ASP A 81 -4.79 18.68 -7.55
C ASP A 81 -4.79 17.45 -6.61
N ILE A 82 -5.70 16.49 -6.80
CA ILE A 82 -5.78 15.26 -6.01
C ILE A 82 -5.15 14.09 -6.75
N LEU A 83 -4.23 13.40 -6.08
CA LEU A 83 -3.73 12.09 -6.48
C LEU A 83 -4.16 11.06 -5.43
N PHE A 84 -5.06 10.17 -5.81
CA PHE A 84 -5.48 9.06 -4.95
C PHE A 84 -4.70 7.79 -5.32
N ILE A 85 -4.05 7.19 -4.35
CA ILE A 85 -3.28 5.96 -4.51
C ILE A 85 -3.86 4.90 -3.58
N ALA A 86 -4.17 3.75 -4.15
CA ALA A 86 -4.64 2.58 -3.41
C ALA A 86 -3.65 1.44 -3.57
N SER A 87 -3.34 0.72 -2.49
CA SER A 87 -2.59 -0.52 -2.56
C SER A 87 -3.38 -1.68 -1.94
N GLY A 88 -3.00 -2.90 -2.31
CA GLY A 88 -3.55 -4.10 -1.72
C GLY A 88 -2.83 -5.34 -2.21
N SER A 89 -2.63 -6.30 -1.31
CA SER A 89 -2.03 -7.61 -1.61
C SER A 89 -3.04 -8.63 -2.15
N ALA A 90 -4.34 -8.45 -1.86
CA ALA A 90 -5.41 -9.30 -2.35
C ALA A 90 -5.79 -8.93 -3.79
N THR A 91 -5.08 -9.51 -4.77
CA THR A 91 -5.25 -9.21 -6.20
C THR A 91 -6.71 -9.36 -6.66
N SER A 92 -7.42 -10.42 -6.26
CA SER A 92 -8.82 -10.63 -6.61
C SER A 92 -9.71 -9.47 -6.14
N TRP A 93 -9.57 -9.04 -4.89
CA TRP A 93 -10.33 -7.92 -4.36
C TRP A 93 -10.05 -6.63 -5.16
N MET A 94 -8.77 -6.34 -5.45
CA MET A 94 -8.37 -5.15 -6.21
C MET A 94 -8.96 -5.18 -7.61
N VAL A 95 -8.94 -6.33 -8.27
CA VAL A 95 -9.54 -6.51 -9.60
C VAL A 95 -11.06 -6.36 -9.52
N ASP A 96 -11.72 -7.15 -8.67
CA ASP A 96 -13.19 -7.23 -8.62
C ASP A 96 -13.82 -5.93 -8.15
N LYS A 97 -13.20 -5.25 -7.17
CA LYS A 97 -13.79 -4.08 -6.52
C LYS A 97 -13.37 -2.74 -7.11
N LEU A 98 -12.19 -2.67 -7.72
CA LEU A 98 -11.66 -1.41 -8.26
C LEU A 98 -11.51 -1.43 -9.78
N ILE A 99 -10.95 -2.49 -10.36
CA ILE A 99 -10.59 -2.50 -11.78
C ILE A 99 -11.79 -2.93 -12.65
N GLU A 100 -12.42 -4.05 -12.33
CA GLU A 100 -13.55 -4.65 -13.09
C GLU A 100 -14.91 -4.27 -12.51
N ASN A 101 -14.94 -3.48 -11.44
CA ASN A 101 -16.20 -3.02 -10.86
C ASN A 101 -17.03 -2.24 -11.89
N GLN A 102 -18.26 -2.67 -12.11
CA GLN A 102 -19.21 -1.95 -12.95
C GLN A 102 -19.98 -0.86 -12.19
N GLY A 103 -19.62 -0.61 -10.92
CA GLY A 103 -20.18 0.44 -10.08
C GLY A 103 -19.57 1.82 -10.29
N GLY A 104 -19.63 2.67 -9.28
CA GLY A 104 -19.24 4.08 -9.34
C GLY A 104 -17.75 4.33 -9.54
N LEU A 105 -16.87 3.34 -9.28
CA LEU A 105 -15.43 3.42 -9.57
C LEU A 105 -15.05 2.92 -10.96
N HIS A 106 -16.02 2.48 -11.77
CA HIS A 106 -15.77 2.01 -13.15
C HIS A 106 -15.04 3.09 -13.96
N ALA A 107 -13.97 2.68 -14.67
CA ALA A 107 -13.14 3.55 -15.51
C ALA A 107 -12.52 4.76 -14.77
N ARG A 108 -12.44 4.75 -13.44
CA ARG A 108 -11.81 5.82 -12.64
C ARG A 108 -10.32 5.58 -12.39
N ILE A 109 -9.86 4.35 -12.53
CA ILE A 109 -8.43 4.03 -12.38
C ILE A 109 -7.69 4.47 -13.63
N THR A 110 -6.77 5.41 -13.46
CA THR A 110 -5.96 5.97 -14.55
C THR A 110 -4.66 5.21 -14.78
N SER A 111 -4.16 4.52 -13.74
CA SER A 111 -2.93 3.72 -13.83
C SER A 111 -2.96 2.58 -12.83
N SER A 112 -2.48 1.42 -13.24
CA SER A 112 -2.32 0.25 -12.39
C SER A 112 -0.87 -0.22 -12.43
N ILE A 113 -0.28 -0.43 -11.25
CA ILE A 113 1.09 -0.90 -11.10
C ILE A 113 1.06 -2.26 -10.39
N TYR A 114 1.46 -3.30 -11.11
CA TYR A 114 1.61 -4.63 -10.52
C TYR A 114 3.06 -4.85 -10.10
N LEU A 115 3.33 -4.74 -8.80
CA LEU A 115 4.66 -4.96 -8.24
C LEU A 115 4.93 -6.46 -8.15
N ARG A 116 5.78 -6.96 -9.03
CA ARG A 116 6.26 -8.34 -8.98
C ARG A 116 7.49 -8.46 -8.06
N PRO A 117 7.71 -9.62 -7.45
CA PRO A 117 9.02 -9.93 -6.86
C PRO A 117 10.13 -9.72 -7.89
N PHE A 118 11.33 -9.42 -7.43
CA PHE A 118 12.49 -9.38 -8.30
C PHE A 118 12.66 -10.72 -9.02
N ASN A 119 13.01 -10.69 -10.29
CA ASN A 119 13.49 -11.86 -10.98
C ASN A 119 14.94 -12.20 -10.55
N LEU A 120 15.49 -13.30 -11.05
CA LEU A 120 16.84 -13.72 -10.68
C LEU A 120 17.91 -12.68 -11.00
N TYR A 121 17.80 -12.01 -12.15
CA TYR A 121 18.73 -10.95 -12.54
C TYR A 121 18.64 -9.72 -11.64
N GLU A 122 17.44 -9.28 -11.32
CA GLU A 122 17.21 -8.16 -10.41
C GLU A 122 17.67 -8.49 -8.98
N THR A 123 17.50 -9.76 -8.55
CA THR A 123 18.04 -10.25 -7.29
C THR A 123 19.57 -10.21 -7.27
N GLU A 124 20.23 -10.64 -8.35
CA GLU A 124 21.68 -10.54 -8.51
C GLU A 124 22.12 -9.06 -8.38
N LEU A 125 21.48 -8.16 -9.13
CA LEU A 125 21.78 -6.72 -9.06
C LEU A 125 21.61 -6.16 -7.65
N TYR A 126 20.52 -6.54 -6.98
CA TYR A 126 20.27 -6.11 -5.60
C TYR A 126 21.37 -6.59 -4.64
N LEU A 127 21.74 -7.86 -4.69
CA LEU A 127 22.80 -8.41 -3.85
C LEU A 127 24.17 -7.76 -4.15
N LEU A 128 24.49 -7.53 -5.42
CA LEU A 128 25.72 -6.83 -5.82
C LEU A 128 25.73 -5.37 -5.30
N SER A 129 24.59 -4.68 -5.32
CA SER A 129 24.48 -3.32 -4.75
C SER A 129 24.76 -3.27 -3.25
N LYS A 130 24.59 -4.39 -2.56
CA LYS A 130 24.94 -4.57 -1.13
C LYS A 130 26.38 -5.05 -0.93
N SER A 131 27.19 -5.07 -1.98
CA SER A 131 28.58 -5.60 -1.96
C SER A 131 28.67 -7.08 -1.60
N CYS A 132 27.64 -7.86 -1.96
CA CYS A 132 27.66 -9.31 -1.81
C CYS A 132 28.73 -9.93 -2.71
N LYS A 133 29.54 -10.84 -2.12
CA LYS A 133 30.64 -11.54 -2.81
C LYS A 133 30.30 -12.99 -3.15
N TRP A 134 29.05 -13.38 -3.01
CA TRP A 134 28.61 -14.73 -3.36
C TRP A 134 28.75 -14.95 -4.87
N ASP A 135 29.05 -16.20 -5.24
CA ASP A 135 29.03 -16.59 -6.65
C ASP A 135 27.56 -16.70 -7.16
N ARG A 136 27.43 -16.83 -8.47
CA ARG A 136 26.11 -16.94 -9.11
C ARG A 136 25.32 -18.16 -8.67
N TYR A 137 26.01 -19.25 -8.33
CA TYR A 137 25.36 -20.45 -7.83
C TYR A 137 24.73 -20.21 -6.44
N GLN A 138 25.46 -19.56 -5.56
CA GLN A 138 24.94 -19.15 -4.24
C GLN A 138 23.78 -18.14 -4.36
N MET A 139 23.87 -17.20 -5.30
CA MET A 139 22.78 -16.26 -5.56
C MET A 139 21.52 -16.96 -6.10
N LEU A 140 21.70 -17.95 -6.98
CA LEU A 140 20.60 -18.80 -7.46
C LEU A 140 19.96 -19.59 -6.31
N GLN A 141 20.77 -20.22 -5.45
CA GLN A 141 20.25 -20.92 -4.28
C GLN A 141 19.49 -19.99 -3.34
N CYS A 142 20.01 -18.79 -3.08
CA CYS A 142 19.32 -17.76 -2.31
C CYS A 142 17.95 -17.42 -2.91
N TYR A 143 17.90 -17.20 -4.22
CA TYR A 143 16.67 -16.95 -4.96
C TYR A 143 15.66 -18.09 -4.87
N MET A 144 16.12 -19.33 -4.97
CA MET A 144 15.25 -20.52 -4.85
C MET A 144 14.65 -20.67 -3.45
N ILE A 145 15.33 -20.21 -2.40
CA ILE A 145 14.89 -20.33 -1.00
C ILE A 145 14.02 -19.14 -0.58
N LEU A 146 14.47 -17.92 -0.86
CA LEU A 146 13.83 -16.68 -0.36
C LEU A 146 12.95 -16.01 -1.41
N GLY A 147 13.04 -16.41 -2.67
CA GLY A 147 12.43 -15.71 -3.79
C GLY A 147 13.04 -14.33 -4.01
N GLY A 148 12.44 -13.56 -4.90
CA GLY A 148 12.86 -12.20 -5.20
C GLY A 148 12.18 -11.13 -4.36
N ILE A 149 11.71 -11.46 -3.16
CA ILE A 149 11.00 -10.49 -2.30
C ILE A 149 12.02 -9.58 -1.61
N PRO A 150 12.02 -8.26 -1.91
CA PRO A 150 13.04 -7.32 -1.41
C PRO A 150 13.17 -7.31 0.11
N PHE A 151 12.06 -7.49 0.82
CA PHE A 151 12.06 -7.57 2.27
C PHE A 151 12.95 -8.71 2.78
N TYR A 152 12.76 -9.93 2.27
CA TYR A 152 13.58 -11.07 2.70
C TYR A 152 15.04 -10.92 2.29
N LEU A 153 15.30 -10.40 1.10
CA LEU A 153 16.66 -10.11 0.65
C LEU A 153 17.35 -9.05 1.51
N SER A 154 16.59 -8.10 2.08
CA SER A 154 17.14 -7.05 2.96
C SER A 154 17.61 -7.58 4.32
N LEU A 155 17.12 -8.74 4.74
CA LEU A 155 17.50 -9.38 6.00
C LEU A 155 18.83 -10.15 5.91
N LEU A 156 19.39 -10.31 4.72
CA LEU A 156 20.64 -11.02 4.51
C LEU A 156 21.84 -10.20 5.01
N ASP A 157 22.74 -10.85 5.74
CA ASP A 157 24.09 -10.34 5.97
C ASP A 157 25.00 -10.86 4.83
N VAL A 158 25.26 -10.00 3.86
CA VAL A 158 26.06 -10.34 2.67
C VAL A 158 27.53 -10.63 2.97
N ARG A 159 28.00 -10.41 4.19
CA ARG A 159 29.36 -10.76 4.66
C ARG A 159 29.43 -12.20 5.16
N SER A 160 28.30 -12.78 5.52
CA SER A 160 28.17 -14.16 5.96
C SER A 160 27.87 -15.09 4.77
N SER A 161 28.14 -16.39 4.91
CA SER A 161 27.76 -17.34 3.87
C SER A 161 26.25 -17.45 3.71
N LEU A 162 25.78 -17.94 2.57
CA LEU A 162 24.36 -18.21 2.35
C LEU A 162 23.80 -19.18 3.42
N VAL A 163 24.54 -20.25 3.72
CA VAL A 163 24.11 -21.24 4.73
C VAL A 163 23.89 -20.61 6.10
N GLN A 164 24.84 -19.77 6.55
CA GLN A 164 24.70 -19.05 7.81
C GLN A 164 23.49 -18.11 7.83
N ASN A 165 23.20 -17.44 6.71
CA ASN A 165 22.01 -16.61 6.60
C ASN A 165 20.73 -17.44 6.68
N ILE A 166 20.64 -18.54 5.98
CA ILE A 166 19.48 -19.43 5.97
C ILE A 166 19.24 -20.03 7.36
N ASP A 167 20.30 -20.52 8.02
CA ASP A 167 20.22 -21.02 9.38
C ASP A 167 19.65 -19.93 10.32
N ARG A 168 20.22 -18.74 10.31
CA ARG A 168 19.79 -17.62 11.14
C ARG A 168 18.35 -17.19 10.86
N LEU A 169 17.93 -17.14 9.58
CA LEU A 169 16.63 -16.57 9.21
C LEU A 169 15.47 -17.55 9.32
N LEU A 170 15.74 -18.85 9.14
CA LEU A 170 14.68 -19.85 9.04
C LEU A 170 14.71 -20.90 10.18
N TYR A 171 15.86 -21.11 10.83
CA TYR A 171 16.02 -22.20 11.82
C TYR A 171 16.46 -21.73 13.21
N SER A 172 17.06 -20.55 13.33
CA SER A 172 17.40 -20.00 14.64
C SER A 172 16.22 -19.24 15.21
N LEU A 173 15.55 -19.87 16.19
CA LEU A 173 14.51 -19.27 17.03
C LEU A 173 15.14 -18.51 18.19
#